data_ad16315045104e5cc15d5ff10cb321a9
#
_entry.id   ad16315045104e5cc15d5ff10cb321a9
#
_cell.length_a   1.000
_cell.length_b   1.000
_cell.length_c   1.000
_cell.angle_alpha   90.00
_cell.angle_beta   90.00
_cell.angle_gamma   90.00
#
_symmetry.space_group_name_H-M   'P 1'
#
loop_
_entity.id
_entity.type
_entity.pdbx_description
1 polymer ?
#
loop_
_entity_poly.entity_id
_entity_poly.type
_entity_poly.pdbx_seq_one_letter_code
_entity_poly.pdbx_strand_id
1 'polypeptide(L)'
;MNLLDLGIIVLLGLIAVRGYFRGLFQEVAVLVGVVGGVVAAAHTYLRLASWLQPWIADPNHARWVAFAVVFVAVYWLTRLVAHFIQRLLYHLYLDFFERLLGGIFALAKGALLVGFALMLLGTVLPRDSHLLKGSVAAPHLIALSRQSLGLLPRDFKQRLNDYLKEWRLPREKKQAEGVRPQKDQEPQAPVAPSRNLRQWPRV
;
A
#
# COMPACT_ATOMS: atom_id res chain seq x y z
N MET A 1 5.56 -12.27 -25.61
CA MET A 1 4.56 -12.04 -24.56
C MET A 1 4.82 -13.03 -23.45
N ASN A 2 5.06 -12.54 -22.24
CA ASN A 2 5.31 -13.38 -21.06
C ASN A 2 4.00 -13.77 -20.38
N LEU A 3 4.04 -14.83 -19.57
CA LEU A 3 2.89 -15.25 -18.74
C LEU A 3 2.33 -14.09 -17.89
N LEU A 4 3.20 -13.17 -17.48
CA LEU A 4 2.84 -11.95 -16.75
C LEU A 4 2.00 -10.99 -17.63
N ASP A 5 2.36 -10.81 -18.91
CA ASP A 5 1.58 -9.98 -19.83
C ASP A 5 0.18 -10.55 -20.06
N LEU A 6 0.10 -11.88 -20.23
CA LEU A 6 -1.17 -12.57 -20.37
C LEU A 6 -2.03 -12.37 -19.12
N GLY A 7 -1.45 -12.53 -17.93
CA GLY A 7 -2.13 -12.30 -16.66
C GLY A 7 -2.63 -10.87 -16.52
N ILE A 8 -1.83 -9.87 -16.90
CA ILE A 8 -2.22 -8.45 -16.88
C ILE A 8 -3.39 -8.20 -17.84
N ILE A 9 -3.30 -8.70 -19.10
CA ILE A 9 -4.35 -8.50 -20.10
C ILE A 9 -5.67 -9.12 -19.63
N VAL A 10 -5.62 -10.37 -19.15
CA VAL A 10 -6.80 -11.06 -18.64
C VAL A 10 -7.40 -10.29 -17.44
N LEU A 11 -6.57 -9.87 -16.49
CA LEU A 11 -7.01 -9.13 -15.32
C LEU A 11 -7.66 -7.78 -15.71
N LEU A 12 -7.00 -7.01 -16.57
CA LEU A 12 -7.54 -5.74 -17.05
C LEU A 12 -8.81 -5.92 -17.87
N GLY A 13 -8.87 -6.97 -18.69
CA GLY A 13 -10.09 -7.35 -19.44
C GLY A 13 -11.26 -7.65 -18.50
N LEU A 14 -11.04 -8.44 -17.45
CA LEU A 14 -12.06 -8.74 -16.44
C LEU A 14 -12.52 -7.48 -15.70
N ILE A 15 -11.57 -6.59 -15.35
CA ILE A 15 -11.89 -5.30 -14.71
C ILE A 15 -12.74 -4.43 -15.65
N ALA A 16 -12.39 -4.35 -16.94
CA ALA A 16 -13.15 -3.58 -17.92
C ALA A 16 -14.56 -4.13 -18.12
N VAL A 17 -14.70 -5.44 -18.29
CA VAL A 17 -16.00 -6.11 -18.43
C VAL A 17 -16.86 -5.88 -17.19
N ARG A 18 -16.28 -6.04 -16.00
CA ARG A 18 -16.98 -5.76 -14.73
C ARG A 18 -17.43 -4.30 -14.64
N GLY A 19 -16.57 -3.35 -15.07
CA GLY A 19 -16.87 -1.92 -15.09
C GLY A 19 -18.00 -1.58 -16.07
N TYR A 20 -18.02 -2.24 -17.26
CA TYR A 20 -19.08 -2.11 -18.23
C TYR A 20 -20.45 -2.53 -17.65
N PHE A 21 -20.50 -3.67 -16.96
CA PHE A 21 -21.77 -4.12 -16.34
C PHE A 21 -22.19 -3.30 -15.13
N ARG A 22 -21.25 -2.65 -14.45
CA ARG A 22 -21.55 -1.78 -13.31
C ARG A 22 -21.99 -0.38 -13.70
N GLY A 23 -21.41 0.15 -14.77
CA GLY A 23 -21.59 1.52 -15.19
C GLY A 23 -20.71 2.54 -14.46
N LEU A 24 -20.61 3.74 -15.07
CA LEU A 24 -19.74 4.83 -14.59
C LEU A 24 -20.11 5.30 -13.18
N PHE A 25 -21.40 5.53 -12.93
CA PHE A 25 -21.85 6.07 -11.64
C PHE A 25 -21.51 5.15 -10.48
N GLN A 26 -21.61 3.84 -10.66
CA GLN A 26 -21.24 2.89 -9.63
C GLN A 26 -19.71 2.81 -9.43
N GLU A 27 -18.94 2.92 -10.51
CA GLU A 27 -17.47 2.93 -10.40
C GLU A 27 -16.94 4.20 -9.73
N VAL A 28 -17.52 5.36 -10.04
CA VAL A 28 -17.22 6.64 -9.38
C VAL A 28 -17.68 6.62 -7.92
N ALA A 29 -18.86 6.06 -7.64
CA ALA A 29 -19.39 5.95 -6.29
C ALA A 29 -18.48 5.15 -5.36
N VAL A 30 -17.79 4.12 -5.87
CA VAL A 30 -16.81 3.38 -5.07
C VAL A 30 -15.66 4.29 -4.63
N LEU A 31 -15.10 5.13 -5.52
CA LEU A 31 -14.05 6.06 -5.18
C LEU A 31 -14.52 7.15 -4.21
N VAL A 32 -15.64 7.77 -4.53
CA VAL A 32 -16.25 8.81 -3.68
C VAL A 32 -16.64 8.24 -2.32
N GLY A 33 -17.18 7.03 -2.29
CA GLY A 33 -17.56 6.34 -1.05
C GLY A 33 -16.37 5.99 -0.18
N VAL A 34 -15.26 5.53 -0.78
CA VAL A 34 -14.02 5.22 -0.03
C VAL A 34 -13.39 6.50 0.51
N VAL A 35 -13.16 7.50 -0.35
CA VAL A 35 -12.53 8.76 0.07
C VAL A 35 -13.43 9.52 1.05
N GLY A 36 -14.71 9.69 0.71
CA GLY A 36 -15.68 10.35 1.56
C GLY A 36 -15.91 9.62 2.89
N GLY A 37 -15.94 8.27 2.83
CA GLY A 37 -16.06 7.43 4.02
C GLY A 37 -14.88 7.59 4.98
N VAL A 38 -13.64 7.60 4.46
CA VAL A 38 -12.44 7.84 5.27
C VAL A 38 -12.46 9.24 5.88
N VAL A 39 -12.77 10.27 5.07
CA VAL A 39 -12.84 11.66 5.55
C VAL A 39 -13.92 11.83 6.60
N ALA A 40 -15.13 11.34 6.35
CA ALA A 40 -16.23 11.41 7.30
C ALA A 40 -15.92 10.64 8.58
N ALA A 41 -15.38 9.42 8.46
CA ALA A 41 -14.98 8.63 9.61
C ALA A 41 -13.90 9.34 10.42
N ALA A 42 -12.86 9.89 9.79
CA ALA A 42 -11.78 10.62 10.46
C ALA A 42 -12.27 11.85 11.25
N HIS A 43 -13.34 12.50 10.79
CA HIS A 43 -13.92 13.67 11.50
C HIS A 43 -14.93 13.31 12.59
N THR A 44 -15.57 12.13 12.48
CA THR A 44 -16.76 11.83 13.30
C THR A 44 -16.53 10.67 14.28
N TYR A 45 -15.49 9.83 14.07
CA TYR A 45 -15.27 8.61 14.86
C TYR A 45 -15.19 8.86 16.37
N LEU A 46 -14.61 9.99 16.82
CA LEU A 46 -14.48 10.30 18.26
C LEU A 46 -15.84 10.52 18.93
N ARG A 47 -16.76 11.20 18.23
CA ARG A 47 -18.13 11.41 18.74
C ARG A 47 -18.88 10.08 18.85
N LEU A 48 -18.77 9.24 17.83
CA LEU A 48 -19.44 7.94 17.85
C LEU A 48 -18.77 6.99 18.85
N ALA A 49 -17.45 7.03 18.98
CA ALA A 49 -16.72 6.23 19.97
C ALA A 49 -17.17 6.52 21.40
N SER A 50 -17.42 7.79 21.77
CA SER A 50 -17.95 8.14 23.09
C SER A 50 -19.33 7.54 23.37
N TRP A 51 -20.15 7.36 22.33
CA TRP A 51 -21.45 6.69 22.43
C TRP A 51 -21.34 5.17 22.57
N LEU A 52 -20.28 4.59 22.01
CA LEU A 52 -20.03 3.14 22.07
C LEU A 52 -19.31 2.71 23.36
N GLN A 53 -18.67 3.63 24.10
CA GLN A 53 -17.93 3.30 25.32
C GLN A 53 -18.75 2.53 26.38
N PRO A 54 -20.06 2.79 26.60
CA PRO A 54 -20.84 2.00 27.53
C PRO A 54 -20.97 0.52 27.17
N TRP A 55 -20.80 0.20 25.88
CA TRP A 55 -20.96 -1.16 25.32
C TRP A 55 -19.62 -1.85 25.06
N ILE A 56 -18.53 -1.07 24.89
CA ILE A 56 -17.20 -1.55 24.58
C ILE A 56 -16.23 -1.03 25.63
N ALA A 57 -15.80 -1.92 26.53
CA ALA A 57 -14.98 -1.57 27.70
C ALA A 57 -13.61 -0.98 27.32
N ASP A 58 -13.03 -1.36 26.18
CA ASP A 58 -11.74 -0.84 25.71
C ASP A 58 -11.93 0.39 24.81
N PRO A 59 -11.41 1.58 25.20
CA PRO A 59 -11.54 2.81 24.42
C PRO A 59 -10.91 2.72 23.01
N ASN A 60 -9.87 1.90 22.83
CA ASN A 60 -9.24 1.73 21.52
C ASN A 60 -10.14 0.92 20.58
N HIS A 61 -10.73 -0.15 21.06
CA HIS A 61 -11.69 -0.93 20.28
C HIS A 61 -12.93 -0.11 19.94
N ALA A 62 -13.46 0.71 20.85
CA ALA A 62 -14.57 1.61 20.57
C ALA A 62 -14.26 2.59 19.44
N ARG A 63 -13.04 3.14 19.37
CA ARG A 63 -12.60 4.03 18.29
C ARG A 63 -12.53 3.33 16.94
N TRP A 64 -11.95 2.12 16.89
CA TRP A 64 -11.87 1.34 15.66
C TRP A 64 -13.25 0.94 15.13
N VAL A 65 -14.12 0.50 16.02
CA VAL A 65 -15.51 0.14 15.65
C VAL A 65 -16.26 1.38 15.17
N ALA A 66 -16.15 2.51 15.88
CA ALA A 66 -16.78 3.76 15.46
C ALA A 66 -16.31 4.22 14.07
N PHE A 67 -14.98 4.16 13.82
CA PHE A 67 -14.44 4.48 12.51
C PHE A 67 -15.01 3.56 11.42
N ALA A 68 -15.00 2.25 11.66
CA ALA A 68 -15.51 1.27 10.70
C ALA A 68 -17.01 1.46 10.42
N VAL A 69 -17.82 1.73 11.44
CA VAL A 69 -19.27 1.96 11.29
C VAL A 69 -19.54 3.20 10.43
N VAL A 70 -18.88 4.33 10.73
CA VAL A 70 -19.05 5.55 9.91
C VAL A 70 -18.60 5.33 8.48
N PHE A 71 -17.43 4.71 8.31
CA PHE A 71 -16.90 4.41 6.98
C PHE A 71 -17.87 3.57 6.16
N VAL A 72 -18.36 2.46 6.72
CA VAL A 72 -19.29 1.56 6.05
C VAL A 72 -20.61 2.26 5.76
N ALA A 73 -21.14 3.04 6.70
CA ALA A 73 -22.39 3.77 6.51
C ALA A 73 -22.28 4.77 5.35
N VAL A 74 -21.24 5.58 5.29
CA VAL A 74 -21.02 6.56 4.20
C VAL A 74 -20.77 5.85 2.87
N TYR A 75 -19.98 4.79 2.86
CA TYR A 75 -19.73 3.98 1.67
C TYR A 75 -21.03 3.40 1.09
N TRP A 76 -21.87 2.78 1.93
CA TRP A 76 -23.15 2.23 1.52
C TRP A 76 -24.12 3.30 1.05
N LEU A 77 -24.21 4.43 1.75
CA LEU A 77 -25.04 5.56 1.37
C LEU A 77 -24.67 6.08 -0.02
N THR A 78 -23.36 6.27 -0.25
CA THR A 78 -22.86 6.73 -1.56
C THR A 78 -23.23 5.74 -2.68
N ARG A 79 -23.12 4.44 -2.43
CA ARG A 79 -23.54 3.41 -3.39
C ARG A 79 -25.02 3.39 -3.63
N LEU A 80 -25.81 3.60 -2.59
CA LEU A 80 -27.26 3.66 -2.71
C LEU A 80 -27.70 4.85 -3.57
N VAL A 81 -27.14 6.03 -3.34
CA VAL A 81 -27.37 7.23 -4.15
C VAL A 81 -26.99 6.99 -5.61
N ALA A 82 -25.81 6.41 -5.87
CA ALA A 82 -25.37 6.08 -7.23
C ALA A 82 -26.33 5.09 -7.93
N HIS A 83 -26.84 4.11 -7.20
CA HIS A 83 -27.82 3.16 -7.75
C HIS A 83 -29.12 3.85 -8.14
N PHE A 84 -29.62 4.78 -7.34
CA PHE A 84 -30.82 5.56 -7.69
C PHE A 84 -30.60 6.44 -8.93
N ILE A 85 -29.43 7.12 -9.01
CA ILE A 85 -29.05 7.93 -10.17
C ILE A 85 -28.99 7.05 -11.43
N GLN A 86 -28.33 5.89 -11.35
CA GLN A 86 -28.23 4.95 -12.46
C GLN A 86 -29.61 4.48 -12.93
N ARG A 87 -30.52 4.17 -12.00
CA ARG A 87 -31.88 3.76 -12.33
C ARG A 87 -32.66 4.87 -13.05
N LEU A 88 -32.42 6.13 -12.65
CA LEU A 88 -33.03 7.28 -13.33
C LEU A 88 -32.50 7.44 -14.77
N LEU A 89 -31.20 7.29 -14.97
CA LEU A 89 -30.54 7.38 -16.27
C LEU A 89 -30.97 6.27 -17.24
N TYR A 90 -31.29 5.08 -16.73
CA TYR A 90 -31.83 3.99 -17.54
C TYR A 90 -33.14 4.40 -18.25
N HIS A 91 -33.97 5.18 -17.60
CA HIS A 91 -35.22 5.70 -18.21
C HIS A 91 -34.96 6.79 -19.28
N LEU A 92 -33.74 7.37 -19.32
CA LEU A 92 -33.36 8.40 -20.29
C LEU A 92 -32.58 7.83 -21.50
N TYR A 93 -32.56 6.52 -21.69
CA TYR A 93 -31.86 5.83 -22.78
C TYR A 93 -30.33 6.11 -22.84
N LEU A 94 -29.71 6.60 -21.76
CA LEU A 94 -28.29 6.85 -21.68
C LEU A 94 -27.48 5.64 -21.19
N ASP A 95 -28.11 4.49 -21.01
CA ASP A 95 -27.54 3.26 -20.45
C ASP A 95 -26.26 2.79 -21.20
N PHE A 96 -26.27 2.87 -22.54
CA PHE A 96 -25.13 2.46 -23.35
C PHE A 96 -23.84 3.29 -23.04
N PHE A 97 -23.98 4.62 -23.01
CA PHE A 97 -22.85 5.51 -22.72
C PHE A 97 -22.36 5.35 -21.30
N GLU A 98 -23.25 5.19 -20.35
CA GLU A 98 -22.92 4.98 -18.94
C GLU A 98 -22.12 3.69 -18.75
N ARG A 99 -22.52 2.60 -19.39
CA ARG A 99 -21.81 1.32 -19.34
C ARG A 99 -20.45 1.39 -20.03
N LEU A 100 -20.38 1.99 -21.22
CA LEU A 100 -19.12 2.14 -21.96
C LEU A 100 -18.12 2.96 -21.15
N LEU A 101 -18.55 4.11 -20.62
CA LEU A 101 -17.71 4.96 -19.76
C LEU A 101 -17.32 4.25 -18.46
N GLY A 102 -18.21 3.42 -17.90
CA GLY A 102 -17.92 2.57 -16.75
C GLY A 102 -16.79 1.59 -17.02
N GLY A 103 -16.80 0.94 -18.18
CA GLY A 103 -15.73 0.04 -18.62
C GLY A 103 -14.38 0.76 -18.79
N ILE A 104 -14.39 1.91 -19.48
CA ILE A 104 -13.19 2.74 -19.69
C ILE A 104 -12.62 3.22 -18.35
N PHE A 105 -13.47 3.73 -17.48
CA PHE A 105 -13.06 4.23 -16.17
C PHE A 105 -12.50 3.11 -15.27
N ALA A 106 -13.15 1.95 -15.28
CA ALA A 106 -12.67 0.78 -14.55
C ALA A 106 -11.32 0.30 -15.08
N LEU A 107 -11.13 0.32 -16.43
CA LEU A 107 -9.84 -0.02 -17.05
C LEU A 107 -8.74 0.95 -16.63
N ALA A 108 -8.99 2.26 -16.70
CA ALA A 108 -8.02 3.28 -16.31
C ALA A 108 -7.61 3.14 -14.83
N LYS A 109 -8.57 3.00 -13.93
CA LYS A 109 -8.34 2.75 -12.51
C LYS A 109 -7.61 1.43 -12.29
N GLY A 110 -8.01 0.36 -12.98
CA GLY A 110 -7.38 -0.95 -12.92
C GLY A 110 -5.92 -0.92 -13.38
N ALA A 111 -5.64 -0.22 -14.48
CA ALA A 111 -4.28 -0.03 -14.99
C ALA A 111 -3.37 0.69 -13.96
N LEU A 112 -3.90 1.73 -13.29
CA LEU A 112 -3.18 2.42 -12.21
C LEU A 112 -2.89 1.49 -11.03
N LEU A 113 -3.87 0.73 -10.58
CA LEU A 113 -3.72 -0.20 -9.45
C LEU A 113 -2.73 -1.33 -9.78
N VAL A 114 -2.83 -1.92 -10.98
CA VAL A 114 -1.90 -2.96 -11.44
C VAL A 114 -0.49 -2.38 -11.57
N GLY A 115 -0.33 -1.20 -12.16
CA GLY A 115 0.96 -0.54 -12.29
C GLY A 115 1.58 -0.21 -10.93
N PHE A 116 0.79 0.22 -9.97
CA PHE A 116 1.25 0.44 -8.58
C PHE A 116 1.65 -0.88 -7.91
N ALA A 117 0.86 -1.94 -8.08
CA ALA A 117 1.20 -3.26 -7.57
C ALA A 117 2.51 -3.80 -8.19
N LEU A 118 2.70 -3.62 -9.51
CA LEU A 118 3.95 -3.98 -10.18
C LEU A 118 5.14 -3.15 -9.70
N MET A 119 4.93 -1.87 -9.41
CA MET A 119 5.96 -1.00 -8.84
C MET A 119 6.38 -1.49 -7.44
N LEU A 120 5.42 -1.86 -6.59
CA LEU A 120 5.71 -2.45 -5.27
C LEU A 120 6.41 -3.81 -5.42
N LEU A 121 5.92 -4.66 -6.33
CA LEU A 121 6.54 -5.95 -6.60
C LEU A 121 7.99 -5.80 -7.06
N GLY A 122 8.28 -4.81 -7.91
CA GLY A 122 9.64 -4.49 -8.36
C GLY A 122 10.57 -3.98 -7.26
N THR A 123 10.05 -3.53 -6.09
CA THR A 123 10.88 -3.18 -4.93
C THR A 123 11.22 -4.40 -4.07
N VAL A 124 10.39 -5.43 -4.12
CA VAL A 124 10.54 -6.66 -3.32
C VAL A 124 11.31 -7.74 -4.08
N LEU A 125 11.08 -7.86 -5.40
CA LEU A 125 11.76 -8.84 -6.24
C LEU A 125 13.20 -8.38 -6.59
N PRO A 126 14.14 -9.34 -6.70
CA PRO A 126 15.47 -9.07 -7.25
C PRO A 126 15.38 -8.45 -8.64
N ARG A 127 16.26 -7.47 -8.94
CA ARG A 127 16.30 -6.75 -10.22
C ARG A 127 16.50 -7.65 -11.45
N ASP A 128 16.89 -8.90 -11.24
CA ASP A 128 17.14 -9.90 -12.27
C ASP A 128 15.99 -10.88 -12.51
N SER A 129 14.81 -10.64 -11.94
CA SER A 129 13.66 -11.52 -12.18
C SER A 129 13.25 -11.47 -13.67
N HIS A 130 13.38 -12.59 -14.36
CA HIS A 130 12.98 -12.81 -15.75
C HIS A 130 11.52 -12.42 -16.03
N LEU A 131 10.67 -12.41 -15.01
CA LEU A 131 9.26 -12.07 -15.09
C LEU A 131 9.01 -10.59 -15.47
N LEU A 132 9.80 -9.66 -14.92
CA LEU A 132 9.65 -8.23 -15.19
C LEU A 132 10.40 -7.78 -16.45
N LYS A 133 11.59 -8.36 -16.71
CA LYS A 133 12.42 -8.00 -17.89
C LYS A 133 11.80 -8.42 -19.23
N GLY A 134 10.99 -9.48 -19.25
CA GLY A 134 10.35 -10.00 -20.46
C GLY A 134 8.93 -9.49 -20.70
N SER A 135 8.40 -8.62 -19.84
CA SER A 135 7.05 -8.05 -19.97
C SER A 135 7.07 -6.76 -20.77
N VAL A 136 6.19 -6.67 -21.77
CA VAL A 136 5.97 -5.45 -22.57
C VAL A 136 5.00 -4.51 -21.86
N ALA A 137 4.00 -5.03 -21.15
CA ALA A 137 2.97 -4.26 -20.47
C ALA A 137 3.45 -3.62 -19.16
N ALA A 138 4.30 -4.32 -18.39
CA ALA A 138 4.74 -3.87 -17.07
C ALA A 138 5.43 -2.49 -17.08
N PRO A 139 6.40 -2.17 -17.98
CA PRO A 139 7.05 -0.86 -17.98
C PRO A 139 6.07 0.29 -18.28
N HIS A 140 5.09 0.09 -19.16
CA HIS A 140 4.09 1.10 -19.49
C HIS A 140 3.14 1.38 -18.31
N LEU A 141 2.69 0.33 -17.62
CA LEU A 141 1.83 0.46 -16.44
C LEU A 141 2.57 1.10 -15.26
N ILE A 142 3.84 0.75 -15.05
CA ILE A 142 4.69 1.37 -14.03
C ILE A 142 4.94 2.85 -14.35
N ALA A 143 5.20 3.19 -15.63
CA ALA A 143 5.38 4.58 -16.06
C ALA A 143 4.12 5.41 -15.84
N LEU A 144 2.95 4.88 -16.20
CA LEU A 144 1.64 5.50 -15.97
C LEU A 144 1.42 5.77 -14.47
N SER A 145 1.70 4.80 -13.63
CA SER A 145 1.55 4.92 -12.18
C SER A 145 2.54 5.93 -11.58
N ARG A 146 3.78 5.97 -12.07
CA ARG A 146 4.76 7.01 -11.66
C ARG A 146 4.32 8.41 -12.05
N GLN A 147 3.78 8.58 -13.25
CA GLN A 147 3.28 9.86 -13.71
C GLN A 147 2.09 10.34 -12.86
N SER A 148 1.19 9.43 -12.50
CA SER A 148 0.07 9.71 -11.60
C SER A 148 0.53 10.10 -10.20
N LEU A 149 1.58 9.45 -9.66
CA LEU A 149 2.24 9.86 -8.41
C LEU A 149 2.90 11.25 -8.54
N GLY A 150 3.25 11.67 -9.78
CA GLY A 150 3.74 13.01 -10.09
C GLY A 150 2.75 14.12 -9.76
N LEU A 151 1.46 13.84 -9.83
CA LEU A 151 0.37 14.78 -9.54
C LEU A 151 0.12 15.00 -8.05
N LEU A 152 0.71 14.17 -7.18
CA LEU A 152 0.55 14.33 -5.73
C LEU A 152 1.34 15.55 -5.21
N PRO A 153 0.81 16.28 -4.21
CA PRO A 153 1.48 17.40 -3.57
C PRO A 153 2.88 17.02 -3.09
N ARG A 154 3.82 17.97 -3.16
CA ARG A 154 5.22 17.75 -2.76
C ARG A 154 5.36 17.28 -1.33
N ASP A 155 4.51 17.78 -0.43
CA ASP A 155 4.50 17.42 0.99
C ASP A 155 4.18 15.95 1.23
N PHE A 156 3.27 15.38 0.44
CA PHE A 156 2.93 13.95 0.53
C PHE A 156 4.07 13.07 0.05
N LYS A 157 4.77 13.47 -1.03
CA LYS A 157 5.94 12.75 -1.53
C LYS A 157 7.09 12.74 -0.52
N GLN A 158 7.31 13.87 0.17
CA GLN A 158 8.34 13.97 1.20
C GLN A 158 8.01 13.04 2.38
N ARG A 159 6.81 13.11 2.91
CA ARG A 159 6.35 12.22 3.98
C ARG A 159 6.46 10.74 3.61
N LEU A 160 6.02 10.38 2.41
CA LEU A 160 6.10 9.00 1.93
C LEU A 160 7.56 8.53 1.80
N ASN A 161 8.44 9.38 1.29
CA ASN A 161 9.88 9.09 1.19
C ASN A 161 10.54 8.94 2.57
N ASP A 162 10.14 9.75 3.55
CA ASP A 162 10.67 9.68 4.90
C ASP A 162 10.24 8.38 5.60
N TYR A 163 8.97 7.99 5.46
CA TYR A 163 8.49 6.68 5.92
C TYR A 163 9.22 5.52 5.24
N LEU A 164 9.41 5.57 3.94
CA LEU A 164 10.11 4.51 3.19
C LEU A 164 11.60 4.43 3.54
N LYS A 165 12.26 5.54 3.84
CA LYS A 165 13.65 5.58 4.33
C LYS A 165 13.75 4.92 5.70
N GLU A 166 12.84 5.23 6.61
CA GLU A 166 12.80 4.66 7.96
C GLU A 166 12.68 3.12 7.93
N TRP A 167 11.91 2.58 6.98
CA TRP A 167 11.78 1.14 6.76
C TRP A 167 13.01 0.49 6.10
N ARG A 168 13.82 1.24 5.36
CA ARG A 168 15.05 0.72 4.71
C ARG A 168 16.24 0.66 5.65
N LEU A 169 16.37 1.60 6.57
CA LEU A 169 17.49 1.70 7.51
C LEU A 169 17.74 0.47 8.37
N PRO A 170 16.73 -0.28 8.87
CA PRO A 170 16.99 -1.49 9.66
C PRO A 170 17.59 -2.64 8.85
N ARG A 171 17.34 -2.73 7.54
CA ARG A 171 17.86 -3.81 6.69
C ARG A 171 19.30 -3.58 6.26
N GLU A 172 19.68 -2.35 5.97
CA GLU A 172 21.08 -2.02 5.64
C GLU A 172 22.02 -2.18 6.85
N LYS A 173 21.56 -1.80 8.05
CA LYS A 173 22.34 -2.02 9.28
C LYS A 173 22.56 -3.52 9.57
N LYS A 174 21.55 -4.37 9.41
CA LYS A 174 21.70 -5.82 9.57
C LYS A 174 22.59 -6.46 8.52
N GLN A 175 22.61 -5.94 7.29
CA GLN A 175 23.53 -6.43 6.25
C GLN A 175 24.96 -5.92 6.46
N ALA A 176 25.14 -4.70 6.94
CA ALA A 176 26.46 -4.16 7.27
C ALA A 176 27.08 -4.84 8.52
N GLU A 177 26.26 -5.22 9.50
CA GLU A 177 26.73 -6.01 10.67
C GLU A 177 27.02 -7.48 10.33
N GLY A 178 26.32 -8.07 9.36
CA GLY A 178 26.55 -9.45 8.88
C GLY A 178 27.79 -9.60 7.99
N VAL A 179 28.38 -8.50 7.51
CA VAL A 179 29.56 -8.48 6.62
C VAL A 179 30.81 -7.94 7.32
N ARG A 180 30.84 -7.84 8.64
CA ARG A 180 32.10 -7.60 9.31
C ARG A 180 32.99 -8.83 9.12
N PRO A 181 34.12 -8.73 8.41
CA PRO A 181 35.09 -9.80 8.36
C PRO A 181 35.56 -9.99 9.79
N GLN A 182 35.63 -11.23 10.23
CA GLN A 182 36.20 -11.69 11.49
C GLN A 182 37.74 -11.54 11.43
N LYS A 183 38.21 -10.31 11.40
CA LYS A 183 39.61 -9.97 11.19
C LYS A 183 40.10 -9.06 12.30
N ASP A 184 39.86 -9.41 13.52
CA ASP A 184 40.57 -8.88 14.71
C ASP A 184 40.40 -9.85 15.90
N GLN A 185 40.63 -11.14 15.65
CA GLN A 185 41.13 -12.02 16.68
C GLN A 185 42.64 -12.02 16.51
N GLU A 186 43.28 -10.97 16.99
CA GLU A 186 44.69 -10.94 17.29
C GLU A 186 44.99 -12.07 18.26
N PRO A 187 46.00 -12.95 17.97
CA PRO A 187 46.34 -14.01 18.88
C PRO A 187 46.83 -13.38 20.19
N GLN A 188 46.11 -13.60 21.27
CA GLN A 188 46.60 -13.22 22.60
C GLN A 188 47.95 -13.86 22.81
N ALA A 189 48.99 -13.04 22.87
CA ALA A 189 50.34 -13.45 23.26
C ALA A 189 50.29 -14.14 24.63
N PRO A 190 51.02 -15.24 24.84
CA PRO A 190 51.00 -15.95 26.09
C PRO A 190 51.50 -15.06 27.24
N VAL A 191 50.64 -14.91 28.24
CA VAL A 191 50.94 -14.18 29.49
C VAL A 191 52.13 -14.85 30.15
N ALA A 192 53.28 -14.15 30.20
CA ALA A 192 54.45 -14.59 30.94
C ALA A 192 54.15 -14.70 32.45
N PRO A 193 54.57 -15.75 33.14
CA PRO A 193 54.29 -15.90 34.56
C PRO A 193 55.00 -14.83 35.38
N SER A 194 54.20 -14.13 36.17
CA SER A 194 54.71 -13.14 37.16
C SER A 194 55.70 -13.76 38.11
N ARG A 195 56.95 -13.34 37.99
CA ARG A 195 58.00 -13.68 38.93
C ARG A 195 57.72 -13.03 40.29
N ASN A 196 57.28 -13.82 41.25
CA ASN A 196 57.16 -13.45 42.64
C ASN A 196 58.57 -13.21 43.23
N LEU A 197 58.99 -11.95 43.30
CA LEU A 197 60.15 -11.51 44.10
C LEU A 197 59.70 -11.14 45.51
N ARG A 198 59.47 -12.12 46.34
CA ARG A 198 59.49 -11.91 47.81
C ARG A 198 60.20 -13.03 48.45
N GLN A 199 61.14 -12.60 49.23
CA GLN A 199 61.81 -13.22 50.41
C GLN A 199 63.28 -13.33 50.27
N TRP A 200 63.97 -12.29 50.81
CA TRP A 200 65.21 -12.43 51.40
C TRP A 200 65.09 -12.07 52.91
N PRO A 201 65.40 -12.96 53.87
CA PRO A 201 65.51 -12.58 55.25
C PRO A 201 66.82 -11.85 55.45
N ARG A 202 66.81 -10.78 56.22
CA ARG A 202 68.03 -10.12 56.77
C ARG A 202 68.50 -10.90 57.98
N VAL A 203 69.74 -11.22 57.98
CA VAL A 203 70.58 -11.37 59.16
C VAL A 203 71.74 -10.42 58.99
#